data_fb442adaca67710a7cfa3f3d94cf460a
#
_entry.id   fb442adaca67710a7cfa3f3d94cf460a
#
_cell.length_a   1.000
_cell.length_b   1.000
_cell.length_c   1.000
_cell.angle_alpha   90.00
_cell.angle_beta   90.00
_cell.angle_gamma   90.00
#
_symmetry.space_group_name_H-M   'P 1'
#
loop_
_entity.id
_entity.type
_entity.pdbx_description
1 polymer ?
#
loop_
_entity_poly.entity_id
_entity_poly.type
_entity_poly.pdbx_seq_one_letter_code
_entity_poly.pdbx_strand_id
1 'polypeptide(L)'
;MTTVFLILGVILFVIVLVIVLIAALVSVIHNKKEREKDEEEQLEIPHHKKESQQEINEEEQLEIPHPKTESQQEIAGEEGEQVVASRCEEICKEYEGGLFNSFCFCDSRGYSSEIDHIVITRGGIFIIETKNWSGILEGNSSDETWLQTKPNVDQQKEVKNPILQNEKHIQHLKHRFQTNPPKRTSRIVFSGSVTLEVDDNRLFTVQSAQEFIQQKTEEAHYSRKYVERIYNQLQDILNHYGITKEEHLKNIQERNRYQ
;
A
#
# COMPACT_ATOMS: atom_id res chain seq x y z
N MET A 1 5.61 30.21 -52.56
CA MET A 1 5.29 31.07 -51.38
C MET A 1 4.46 30.34 -50.32
N THR A 2 3.52 29.48 -50.65
CA THR A 2 2.67 28.76 -49.69
C THR A 2 3.41 27.83 -48.72
N THR A 3 4.43 27.11 -49.15
CA THR A 3 5.23 26.21 -48.31
C THR A 3 6.03 26.90 -47.23
N VAL A 4 6.55 28.10 -47.51
CA VAL A 4 7.31 28.88 -46.50
C VAL A 4 6.44 29.38 -45.38
N PHE A 5 5.20 29.82 -45.68
CA PHE A 5 4.20 30.25 -44.69
C PHE A 5 3.76 29.07 -43.79
N LEU A 6 3.62 27.87 -44.36
CA LEU A 6 3.28 26.67 -43.60
C LEU A 6 4.38 26.30 -42.58
N ILE A 7 5.63 26.33 -43.02
CA ILE A 7 6.79 26.03 -42.15
C ILE A 7 6.92 27.07 -41.01
N LEU A 8 6.74 28.37 -41.34
CA LEU A 8 6.74 29.41 -40.32
C LEU A 8 5.60 29.25 -39.30
N GLY A 9 4.42 28.85 -39.75
CA GLY A 9 3.28 28.58 -38.86
C GLY A 9 3.54 27.40 -37.91
N VAL A 10 4.14 26.32 -38.42
CA VAL A 10 4.54 25.17 -37.56
C VAL A 10 5.60 25.56 -36.55
N ILE A 11 6.64 26.32 -36.95
CA ILE A 11 7.69 26.78 -36.03
C ILE A 11 7.08 27.67 -34.93
N LEU A 12 6.21 28.63 -35.30
CA LEU A 12 5.55 29.49 -34.33
C LEU A 12 4.68 28.70 -33.34
N PHE A 13 3.95 27.70 -33.84
CA PHE A 13 3.14 26.81 -32.99
C PHE A 13 3.98 26.03 -31.99
N VAL A 14 5.11 25.46 -32.43
CA VAL A 14 6.04 24.74 -31.55
C VAL A 14 6.64 25.68 -30.49
N ILE A 15 7.02 26.90 -30.87
CA ILE A 15 7.54 27.89 -29.91
C ILE A 15 6.49 28.24 -28.85
N VAL A 16 5.24 28.48 -29.24
CA VAL A 16 4.14 28.77 -28.30
C VAL A 16 3.90 27.58 -27.37
N LEU A 17 3.92 26.35 -27.88
CA LEU A 17 3.77 25.15 -27.07
C LEU A 17 4.87 25.00 -26.02
N VAL A 18 6.14 25.26 -26.42
CA VAL A 18 7.29 25.22 -25.49
C VAL A 18 7.17 26.30 -24.41
N ILE A 19 6.73 27.50 -24.76
CA ILE A 19 6.54 28.59 -23.79
C ILE A 19 5.44 28.20 -22.77
N VAL A 20 4.32 27.60 -23.21
CA VAL A 20 3.26 27.15 -22.33
C VAL A 20 3.74 26.05 -21.38
N LEU A 21 4.53 25.10 -21.89
CA LEU A 21 5.11 24.03 -21.03
C LEU A 21 6.09 24.59 -19.99
N ILE A 22 6.93 25.55 -20.39
CA ILE A 22 7.85 26.21 -19.44
C ILE A 22 7.07 26.99 -18.37
N ALA A 23 6.02 27.72 -18.74
CA ALA A 23 5.18 28.44 -17.81
C ALA A 23 4.48 27.51 -16.79
N ALA A 24 3.98 26.36 -17.27
CA ALA A 24 3.40 25.34 -16.39
C ALA A 24 4.45 24.75 -15.42
N LEU A 25 5.66 24.47 -15.89
CA LEU A 25 6.74 23.95 -15.04
C LEU A 25 7.16 24.98 -13.98
N VAL A 26 7.27 26.26 -14.34
CA VAL A 26 7.60 27.34 -13.40
C VAL A 26 6.50 27.50 -12.34
N SER A 27 5.24 27.37 -12.73
CA SER A 27 4.11 27.42 -11.78
C SER A 27 4.16 26.27 -10.76
N VAL A 28 4.49 25.04 -11.20
CA VAL A 28 4.64 23.88 -10.31
C VAL A 28 5.79 24.10 -9.32
N ILE A 29 6.94 24.61 -9.80
CA ILE A 29 8.10 24.89 -8.94
C ILE A 29 7.78 26.00 -7.94
N HIS A 30 7.04 27.03 -8.35
CA HIS A 30 6.65 28.14 -7.48
C HIS A 30 5.72 27.67 -6.36
N ASN A 31 4.69 26.89 -6.71
CA ASN A 31 3.76 26.31 -5.73
C ASN A 31 4.43 25.36 -4.74
N LYS A 32 5.47 24.61 -5.19
CA LYS A 32 6.26 23.76 -4.30
C LYS A 32 7.05 24.60 -3.28
N LYS A 33 7.64 25.71 -3.74
CA LYS A 33 8.45 26.59 -2.90
C LYS A 33 7.61 27.41 -1.89
N GLU A 34 6.35 27.70 -2.23
CA GLU A 34 5.40 28.31 -1.28
C GLU A 34 5.00 27.32 -0.18
N ARG A 35 4.72 26.07 -0.52
CA ARG A 35 4.43 25.02 0.49
C ARG A 35 5.59 24.79 1.46
N GLU A 36 6.83 24.77 0.94
CA GLU A 36 8.03 24.62 1.79
C GLU A 36 8.22 25.82 2.73
N LYS A 37 7.78 27.04 2.35
CA LYS A 37 7.80 28.22 3.22
C LYS A 37 6.72 28.18 4.29
N ASP A 38 5.52 27.74 3.95
CA ASP A 38 4.41 27.63 4.91
C ASP A 38 4.70 26.57 5.97
N GLU A 39 5.49 25.52 5.63
CA GLU A 39 5.96 24.51 6.59
C GLU A 39 7.07 25.05 7.52
N GLU A 40 7.95 25.94 7.05
CA GLU A 40 8.98 26.59 7.89
C GLU A 40 8.38 27.66 8.82
N GLU A 41 7.34 28.39 8.40
CA GLU A 41 6.71 29.45 9.22
C GLU A 41 5.86 28.92 10.39
N GLN A 42 5.46 27.62 10.34
CA GLN A 42 4.77 26.95 11.45
C GLN A 42 5.71 26.45 12.57
N LEU A 43 7.01 26.55 12.40
CA LEU A 43 8.03 26.08 13.37
C LEU A 43 8.60 27.18 14.26
N GLU A 44 8.23 28.46 14.08
CA GLU A 44 8.68 29.55 14.97
C GLU A 44 7.69 29.77 16.12
N ILE A 45 7.98 29.19 17.28
CA ILE A 45 7.32 29.46 18.56
C ILE A 45 7.97 30.71 19.19
N PRO A 46 7.24 31.78 19.52
CA PRO A 46 7.83 32.96 20.15
C PRO A 46 8.17 32.67 21.61
N HIS A 47 9.43 32.85 21.97
CA HIS A 47 9.85 32.94 23.35
C HIS A 47 9.34 34.24 23.98
N HIS A 48 8.44 34.17 24.96
CA HIS A 48 8.24 35.23 25.91
C HIS A 48 8.48 34.77 27.35
N LYS A 49 9.44 35.50 27.96
CA LYS A 49 9.88 35.47 29.34
C LYS A 49 8.83 36.06 30.27
N LYS A 50 8.49 35.44 31.39
CA LYS A 50 8.66 36.01 32.74
C LYS A 50 8.10 35.10 33.84
N GLU A 51 8.93 35.02 34.85
CA GLU A 51 8.81 34.44 36.18
C GLU A 51 7.47 34.60 36.90
N SER A 52 7.00 33.54 37.52
CA SER A 52 6.63 33.52 38.94
C SER A 52 6.54 32.05 39.44
N GLN A 53 7.22 31.82 40.56
CA GLN A 53 7.31 30.58 41.28
C GLN A 53 5.94 30.11 41.77
N GLN A 54 5.60 28.87 41.50
CA GLN A 54 4.82 28.02 42.40
C GLN A 54 5.26 26.55 42.14
N GLU A 55 5.85 25.98 43.16
CA GLU A 55 6.16 24.54 43.24
C GLU A 55 4.84 23.77 43.16
N ILE A 56 4.69 23.01 42.08
CA ILE A 56 3.81 21.85 42.03
C ILE A 56 4.65 20.71 41.48
N ASN A 57 4.98 19.74 42.37
CA ASN A 57 5.52 18.46 42.00
C ASN A 57 4.51 17.72 41.12
N GLU A 58 4.68 17.77 39.85
CA GLU A 58 4.16 16.78 38.92
C GLU A 58 5.41 16.05 38.35
N GLU A 59 5.64 14.86 38.85
CA GLU A 59 6.49 13.87 38.18
C GLU A 59 5.82 13.61 36.81
N GLU A 60 6.35 14.25 35.78
CA GLU A 60 6.08 13.89 34.41
C GLU A 60 6.68 12.50 34.19
N GLN A 61 5.89 11.46 34.47
CA GLN A 61 6.23 10.09 34.13
C GLN A 61 6.32 10.05 32.60
N LEU A 62 7.56 10.03 32.11
CA LEU A 62 7.85 9.58 30.76
C LEU A 62 7.25 8.18 30.62
N GLU A 63 6.06 8.08 30.06
CA GLU A 63 5.46 6.78 29.72
C GLU A 63 6.37 6.09 28.71
N ILE A 64 7.12 5.13 29.21
CA ILE A 64 7.85 4.17 28.36
C ILE A 64 6.75 3.44 27.60
N PRO A 65 6.74 3.46 26.25
CA PRO A 65 5.70 2.79 25.49
C PRO A 65 5.72 1.30 25.80
N HIS A 66 4.74 0.82 26.53
CA HIS A 66 4.55 -0.61 26.77
C HIS A 66 4.31 -1.33 25.43
N PRO A 67 4.86 -2.55 25.25
CA PRO A 67 4.56 -3.33 24.03
C PRO A 67 3.04 -3.50 23.91
N LYS A 68 2.51 -3.20 22.70
CA LYS A 68 1.08 -3.34 22.42
C LYS A 68 0.61 -4.75 22.75
N THR A 69 -0.54 -4.88 23.40
CA THR A 69 -1.19 -6.17 23.64
C THR A 69 -1.62 -6.80 22.32
N GLU A 70 -1.88 -8.11 22.28
CA GLU A 70 -2.35 -8.80 21.06
C GLU A 70 -3.59 -8.09 20.46
N SER A 71 -4.57 -7.72 21.30
CA SER A 71 -5.75 -6.97 20.85
C SER A 71 -5.43 -5.60 20.25
N GLN A 72 -4.43 -4.90 20.77
CA GLN A 72 -3.99 -3.61 20.21
C GLN A 72 -3.21 -3.80 18.89
N GLN A 73 -2.55 -4.94 18.68
CA GLN A 73 -1.89 -5.28 17.43
C GLN A 73 -2.91 -5.64 16.35
N GLU A 74 -3.98 -6.36 16.71
CA GLU A 74 -5.09 -6.67 15.81
C GLU A 74 -5.82 -5.40 15.35
N ILE A 75 -6.20 -4.53 16.28
CA ILE A 75 -6.85 -3.24 15.96
C ILE A 75 -5.97 -2.41 15.03
N ALA A 76 -4.67 -2.29 15.33
CA ALA A 76 -3.76 -1.57 14.46
C ALA A 76 -3.63 -2.22 13.07
N GLY A 77 -3.71 -3.55 12.98
CA GLY A 77 -3.76 -4.28 11.71
C GLY A 77 -4.97 -3.89 10.88
N GLU A 78 -6.16 -3.96 11.48
CA GLU A 78 -7.43 -3.60 10.84
C GLU A 78 -7.48 -2.14 10.39
N GLU A 79 -6.97 -1.21 11.20
CA GLU A 79 -6.85 0.20 10.81
C GLU A 79 -5.95 0.37 9.58
N GLY A 80 -4.83 -0.36 9.52
CA GLY A 80 -3.93 -0.34 8.37
C GLY A 80 -4.58 -0.90 7.11
N GLU A 81 -5.28 -2.02 7.21
CA GLU A 81 -6.06 -2.61 6.10
C GLU A 81 -7.14 -1.64 5.61
N GLN A 82 -7.86 -0.96 6.51
CA GLN A 82 -8.88 0.02 6.16
C GLN A 82 -8.34 1.19 5.34
N VAL A 83 -7.16 1.70 5.70
CA VAL A 83 -6.50 2.78 4.95
C VAL A 83 -6.17 2.32 3.53
N VAL A 84 -5.61 1.13 3.36
CA VAL A 84 -5.28 0.57 2.04
C VAL A 84 -6.54 0.26 1.25
N ALA A 85 -7.58 -0.33 1.88
CA ALA A 85 -8.88 -0.61 1.26
C ALA A 85 -9.48 0.66 0.64
N SER A 86 -9.51 1.77 1.38
CA SER A 86 -10.06 3.04 0.91
C SER A 86 -9.35 3.54 -0.36
N ARG A 87 -8.02 3.40 -0.44
CA ARG A 87 -7.26 3.79 -1.65
C ARG A 87 -7.53 2.84 -2.82
N CYS A 88 -7.67 1.55 -2.56
CA CYS A 88 -8.06 0.57 -3.57
C CYS A 88 -9.47 0.84 -4.12
N GLU A 89 -10.41 1.24 -3.27
CA GLU A 89 -11.77 1.63 -3.66
C GLU A 89 -11.77 2.87 -4.57
N GLU A 90 -11.00 3.90 -4.24
CA GLU A 90 -10.83 5.10 -5.06
C GLU A 90 -10.35 4.72 -6.48
N ILE A 91 -9.28 3.90 -6.57
CA ILE A 91 -8.75 3.43 -7.86
C ILE A 91 -9.81 2.63 -8.63
N CYS A 92 -10.46 1.67 -7.99
CA CYS A 92 -11.45 0.83 -8.66
C CYS A 92 -12.66 1.64 -9.13
N LYS A 93 -13.06 2.67 -8.39
CA LYS A 93 -14.14 3.59 -8.78
C LYS A 93 -13.74 4.45 -9.98
N GLU A 94 -12.51 4.99 -9.97
CA GLU A 94 -12.01 5.85 -11.04
C GLU A 94 -11.81 5.10 -12.36
N TYR A 95 -11.24 3.89 -12.28
CA TYR A 95 -10.84 3.10 -13.46
C TYR A 95 -11.78 1.94 -13.79
N GLU A 96 -12.97 1.89 -13.19
CA GLU A 96 -13.96 0.81 -13.38
C GLU A 96 -13.35 -0.58 -13.13
N GLY A 97 -12.56 -0.67 -12.05
CA GLY A 97 -11.91 -1.89 -11.60
C GLY A 97 -12.80 -2.76 -10.70
N GLY A 98 -12.27 -3.92 -10.31
CA GLY A 98 -12.86 -4.81 -9.30
C GLY A 98 -12.00 -4.84 -8.05
N LEU A 99 -12.64 -4.90 -6.88
CA LEU A 99 -11.98 -5.00 -5.58
C LEU A 99 -12.60 -6.12 -4.75
N PHE A 100 -11.74 -6.86 -4.07
CA PHE A 100 -12.10 -7.77 -2.99
C PHE A 100 -11.24 -7.42 -1.78
N ASN A 101 -11.85 -7.24 -0.64
CA ASN A 101 -11.20 -7.06 0.65
C ASN A 101 -11.42 -8.30 1.50
N SER A 102 -10.44 -8.70 2.34
CA SER A 102 -10.48 -9.89 3.18
C SER A 102 -10.94 -11.13 2.41
N PHE A 103 -10.23 -11.46 1.31
CA PHE A 103 -10.58 -12.58 0.45
C PHE A 103 -10.18 -13.89 1.11
N CYS A 104 -11.09 -14.47 1.91
CA CYS A 104 -10.87 -15.71 2.65
C CYS A 104 -11.38 -16.92 1.88
N PHE A 105 -10.54 -17.93 1.70
CA PHE A 105 -10.88 -19.17 0.99
C PHE A 105 -10.07 -20.37 1.46
N CYS A 106 -10.57 -21.58 1.15
CA CYS A 106 -9.82 -22.82 1.37
C CYS A 106 -9.14 -23.30 0.07
N ASP A 107 -7.92 -23.83 0.18
CA ASP A 107 -7.27 -24.53 -0.94
C ASP A 107 -7.83 -25.96 -1.11
N SER A 108 -7.37 -26.70 -2.14
CA SER A 108 -7.83 -28.07 -2.42
C SER A 108 -7.52 -29.08 -1.31
N ARG A 109 -6.64 -28.75 -0.40
CA ARG A 109 -6.23 -29.58 0.74
C ARG A 109 -6.92 -29.17 2.03
N GLY A 110 -7.80 -28.17 2.00
CA GLY A 110 -8.49 -27.61 3.16
C GLY A 110 -7.70 -26.57 3.94
N TYR A 111 -6.51 -26.15 3.46
CA TYR A 111 -5.80 -25.02 4.08
C TYR A 111 -6.49 -23.71 3.74
N SER A 112 -6.81 -22.94 4.77
CA SER A 112 -7.39 -21.62 4.59
C SER A 112 -6.32 -20.55 4.34
N SER A 113 -6.67 -19.58 3.50
CA SER A 113 -5.87 -18.38 3.21
C SER A 113 -6.76 -17.16 3.26
N GLU A 114 -6.22 -16.06 3.73
CA GLU A 114 -6.78 -14.72 3.60
C GLU A 114 -5.85 -13.88 2.73
N ILE A 115 -6.41 -13.11 1.81
CA ILE A 115 -5.72 -12.09 1.03
C ILE A 115 -6.36 -10.76 1.41
N ASP A 116 -5.57 -9.81 1.89
CA ASP A 116 -6.10 -8.55 2.39
C ASP A 116 -6.86 -7.81 1.30
N HIS A 117 -6.22 -7.60 0.12
CA HIS A 117 -6.91 -6.95 -1.00
C HIS A 117 -6.52 -7.56 -2.34
N ILE A 118 -7.51 -7.71 -3.23
CA ILE A 118 -7.31 -8.05 -4.64
C ILE A 118 -7.89 -6.91 -5.48
N VAL A 119 -7.02 -6.20 -6.18
CA VAL A 119 -7.40 -5.13 -7.11
C VAL A 119 -7.26 -5.63 -8.53
N ILE A 120 -8.31 -5.48 -9.33
CA ILE A 120 -8.36 -5.89 -10.74
C ILE A 120 -8.65 -4.66 -11.58
N THR A 121 -7.71 -4.31 -12.45
CA THR A 121 -7.88 -3.19 -13.38
C THR A 121 -7.43 -3.58 -14.77
N ARG A 122 -7.52 -2.67 -15.71
CA ARG A 122 -6.93 -2.86 -17.05
C ARG A 122 -5.40 -2.96 -17.01
N GLY A 123 -4.76 -2.60 -15.91
CA GLY A 123 -3.32 -2.78 -15.66
C GLY A 123 -2.95 -4.20 -15.20
N GLY A 124 -3.91 -4.99 -14.72
CA GLY A 124 -3.68 -6.37 -14.26
C GLY A 124 -4.40 -6.72 -12.96
N ILE A 125 -3.89 -7.76 -12.30
CA ILE A 125 -4.35 -8.21 -10.97
C ILE A 125 -3.25 -7.92 -9.97
N PHE A 126 -3.57 -7.14 -8.95
CA PHE A 126 -2.67 -6.78 -7.85
C PHE A 126 -3.16 -7.49 -6.59
N ILE A 127 -2.32 -8.36 -6.06
CA ILE A 127 -2.54 -9.06 -4.79
C ILE A 127 -1.75 -8.32 -3.73
N ILE A 128 -2.46 -7.73 -2.79
CA ILE A 128 -1.90 -6.80 -1.80
C ILE A 128 -1.95 -7.45 -0.42
N GLU A 129 -0.82 -7.47 0.24
CA GLU A 129 -0.64 -7.76 1.65
C GLU A 129 -0.34 -6.45 2.37
N THR A 130 -1.09 -6.12 3.40
CA THR A 130 -0.95 -4.89 4.18
C THR A 130 -0.20 -5.13 5.48
N LYS A 131 0.71 -4.24 5.83
CA LYS A 131 1.41 -4.24 7.12
C LYS A 131 1.38 -2.86 7.76
N ASN A 132 0.73 -2.75 8.91
CA ASN A 132 0.78 -1.52 9.73
C ASN A 132 1.95 -1.61 10.72
N TRP A 133 3.17 -1.58 10.17
CA TRP A 133 4.40 -1.64 10.95
C TRP A 133 5.07 -0.27 11.05
N SER A 134 5.97 -0.12 12.01
CA SER A 134 6.77 1.09 12.23
C SER A 134 8.21 0.74 12.53
N GLY A 135 9.12 1.71 12.34
CA GLY A 135 10.55 1.55 12.60
C GLY A 135 11.32 1.10 11.37
N ILE A 136 12.51 0.52 11.59
CA ILE A 136 13.41 0.08 10.54
C ILE A 136 13.17 -1.41 10.30
N LEU A 137 13.07 -1.82 9.04
CA LEU A 137 12.95 -3.22 8.60
C LEU A 137 14.20 -3.60 7.80
N GLU A 138 14.90 -4.61 8.28
CA GLU A 138 16.15 -5.11 7.70
C GLU A 138 15.99 -6.59 7.31
N GLY A 139 16.57 -6.99 6.18
CA GLY A 139 16.55 -8.38 5.70
C GLY A 139 16.67 -8.48 4.19
N ASN A 140 16.50 -9.69 3.66
CA ASN A 140 16.47 -9.93 2.21
C ASN A 140 15.10 -10.46 1.79
N SER A 141 14.77 -10.30 0.53
CA SER A 141 13.49 -10.74 -0.03
C SER A 141 13.28 -12.27 0.03
N SER A 142 14.37 -13.05 0.19
CA SER A 142 14.36 -14.51 0.29
C SER A 142 14.36 -15.05 1.71
N ASP A 143 14.64 -14.22 2.72
CA ASP A 143 14.73 -14.63 4.12
C ASP A 143 13.33 -14.99 4.65
N GLU A 144 13.23 -15.97 5.54
CA GLU A 144 11.96 -16.34 6.16
C GLU A 144 11.44 -15.27 7.11
N THR A 145 12.37 -14.58 7.78
CA THR A 145 12.09 -13.50 8.73
C THR A 145 12.92 -12.28 8.42
N TRP A 146 12.40 -11.11 8.80
CA TRP A 146 13.12 -9.84 8.81
C TRP A 146 13.29 -9.36 10.24
N LEU A 147 14.24 -8.45 10.46
CA LEU A 147 14.41 -7.76 11.72
C LEU A 147 13.66 -6.44 11.71
N GLN A 148 12.87 -6.19 12.74
CA GLN A 148 12.19 -4.92 12.98
C GLN A 148 12.81 -4.25 14.21
N THR A 149 13.36 -3.04 14.01
CA THR A 149 13.84 -2.16 15.08
C THR A 149 12.85 -1.02 15.25
N LYS A 150 12.16 -0.96 16.41
CA LYS A 150 11.22 0.11 16.71
C LYS A 150 11.92 1.34 17.28
N PRO A 151 11.43 2.57 17.00
CA PRO A 151 11.91 3.77 17.65
C PRO A 151 11.77 3.64 19.18
N ASN A 152 12.79 4.05 19.92
CA ASN A 152 12.82 4.08 21.40
C ASN A 152 12.73 2.70 22.09
N VAL A 153 13.01 1.61 21.38
CA VAL A 153 13.10 0.26 21.94
C VAL A 153 14.41 -0.34 21.50
N ASP A 154 15.30 -0.63 22.44
CA ASP A 154 16.62 -1.26 22.16
C ASP A 154 16.51 -2.73 21.72
N GLN A 155 15.28 -3.26 21.54
CA GLN A 155 15.06 -4.63 21.15
C GLN A 155 14.62 -4.74 19.69
N GLN A 156 15.38 -5.52 18.94
CA GLN A 156 14.98 -5.99 17.63
C GLN A 156 13.98 -7.15 17.79
N LYS A 157 12.97 -7.17 16.91
CA LYS A 157 11.99 -8.24 16.84
C LYS A 157 12.06 -8.91 15.48
N GLU A 158 12.12 -10.23 15.44
CA GLU A 158 11.90 -10.97 14.22
C GLU A 158 10.42 -10.90 13.81
N VAL A 159 10.19 -10.60 12.53
CA VAL A 159 8.87 -10.57 11.90
C VAL A 159 8.89 -11.45 10.66
N LYS A 160 7.78 -12.11 10.37
CA LYS A 160 7.67 -12.94 9.16
C LYS A 160 7.80 -12.07 7.91
N ASN A 161 8.54 -12.56 6.93
CA ASN A 161 8.67 -11.89 5.63
C ASN A 161 7.32 -11.83 4.91
N PRO A 162 6.74 -10.63 4.71
CA PRO A 162 5.42 -10.47 4.10
C PRO A 162 5.43 -10.79 2.60
N ILE A 163 6.58 -10.73 1.94
CA ILE A 163 6.74 -11.12 0.54
C ILE A 163 6.45 -12.62 0.39
N LEU A 164 7.09 -13.46 1.21
CA LEU A 164 6.87 -14.89 1.18
C LEU A 164 5.47 -15.28 1.64
N GLN A 165 4.89 -14.52 2.56
CA GLN A 165 3.50 -14.68 2.98
C GLN A 165 2.56 -14.47 1.79
N ASN A 166 2.63 -13.35 1.11
CA ASN A 166 1.77 -13.03 -0.02
C ASN A 166 1.99 -13.97 -1.21
N GLU A 167 3.22 -14.41 -1.45
CA GLU A 167 3.50 -15.42 -2.48
C GLU A 167 2.80 -16.76 -2.19
N LYS A 168 2.73 -17.20 -0.94
CA LYS A 168 1.95 -18.37 -0.54
C LYS A 168 0.46 -18.19 -0.83
N HIS A 169 -0.12 -17.05 -0.50
CA HIS A 169 -1.51 -16.73 -0.82
C HIS A 169 -1.77 -16.78 -2.34
N ILE A 170 -0.87 -16.20 -3.14
CA ILE A 170 -0.94 -16.24 -4.60
C ILE A 170 -0.87 -17.69 -5.13
N GLN A 171 -0.01 -18.53 -4.57
CA GLN A 171 0.08 -19.94 -4.98
C GLN A 171 -1.19 -20.72 -4.62
N HIS A 172 -1.76 -20.53 -3.42
CA HIS A 172 -3.02 -21.14 -3.03
C HIS A 172 -4.16 -20.69 -3.95
N LEU A 173 -4.28 -19.41 -4.22
CA LEU A 173 -5.29 -18.86 -5.12
C LEU A 173 -5.13 -19.39 -6.55
N LYS A 174 -3.90 -19.57 -7.04
CA LYS A 174 -3.62 -20.09 -8.38
C LYS A 174 -4.29 -21.42 -8.64
N HIS A 175 -4.32 -22.31 -7.66
CA HIS A 175 -4.92 -23.65 -7.79
C HIS A 175 -6.46 -23.62 -7.84
N ARG A 176 -7.08 -22.46 -7.57
CA ARG A 176 -8.53 -22.29 -7.64
C ARG A 176 -9.04 -21.74 -8.97
N PHE A 177 -8.16 -21.15 -9.77
CA PHE A 177 -8.56 -20.72 -11.12
C PHE A 177 -8.75 -21.93 -12.03
N GLN A 178 -9.86 -21.96 -12.75
CA GLN A 178 -10.18 -23.02 -13.72
C GLN A 178 -9.34 -22.90 -15.02
N THR A 179 -8.91 -21.69 -15.34
CA THR A 179 -8.09 -21.40 -16.52
C THR A 179 -6.79 -20.74 -16.08
N ASN A 180 -5.76 -20.78 -16.94
CA ASN A 180 -4.49 -20.10 -16.62
C ASN A 180 -4.75 -18.60 -16.40
N PRO A 181 -4.71 -18.13 -15.13
CA PRO A 181 -5.04 -16.74 -14.85
C PRO A 181 -3.91 -15.84 -15.33
N PRO A 182 -4.18 -14.55 -15.54
CA PRO A 182 -3.18 -13.59 -15.93
C PRO A 182 -2.08 -13.47 -14.87
N LYS A 183 -1.00 -12.82 -15.26
CA LYS A 183 0.09 -12.49 -14.34
C LYS A 183 -0.49 -11.70 -13.16
N ARG A 184 -0.39 -12.30 -11.98
CA ARG A 184 -0.70 -11.63 -10.71
C ARG A 184 0.57 -10.98 -10.21
N THR A 185 0.41 -9.79 -9.67
CA THR A 185 1.54 -9.05 -9.11
C THR A 185 1.37 -8.94 -7.61
N SER A 186 2.33 -9.52 -6.87
CA SER A 186 2.44 -9.36 -5.41
C SER A 186 2.83 -7.93 -5.06
N ARG A 187 2.16 -7.33 -4.08
CA ARG A 187 2.48 -6.03 -3.53
C ARG A 187 2.35 -6.07 -2.02
N ILE A 188 3.37 -5.58 -1.35
CA ILE A 188 3.38 -5.40 0.10
C ILE A 188 3.24 -3.92 0.37
N VAL A 189 2.18 -3.54 1.06
CA VAL A 189 1.86 -2.13 1.32
C VAL A 189 1.98 -1.85 2.81
N PHE A 190 2.88 -0.95 3.15
CA PHE A 190 3.05 -0.49 4.52
C PHE A 190 2.18 0.74 4.75
N SER A 191 1.22 0.61 5.66
CA SER A 191 0.35 1.72 6.11
C SER A 191 0.93 2.48 7.31
N GLY A 192 1.90 1.90 8.00
CA GLY A 192 2.63 2.55 9.09
C GLY A 192 3.91 3.24 8.63
N SER A 193 4.59 3.90 9.57
CA SER A 193 5.84 4.64 9.30
C SER A 193 7.05 3.71 9.38
N VAL A 194 7.45 3.14 8.26
CA VAL A 194 8.62 2.26 8.16
C VAL A 194 9.75 2.89 7.33
N THR A 195 10.98 2.60 7.75
CA THR A 195 12.18 2.75 6.93
C THR A 195 12.55 1.37 6.41
N LEU A 196 12.63 1.19 5.11
CA LEU A 196 12.92 -0.09 4.49
C LEU A 196 14.41 -0.17 4.12
N GLU A 197 15.13 -1.08 4.76
CA GLU A 197 16.49 -1.50 4.39
C GLU A 197 16.47 -2.86 3.67
N VAL A 198 15.36 -3.12 2.98
CA VAL A 198 15.13 -4.27 2.11
C VAL A 198 14.92 -3.76 0.70
N ASP A 199 15.78 -4.15 -0.23
CA ASP A 199 15.67 -3.76 -1.64
C ASP A 199 14.81 -4.78 -2.40
N ASP A 200 13.52 -4.45 -2.59
CA ASP A 200 12.60 -5.26 -3.38
C ASP A 200 11.50 -4.37 -4.01
N ASN A 201 11.25 -4.56 -5.28
CA ASN A 201 10.29 -3.77 -6.06
C ASN A 201 8.82 -4.10 -5.78
N ARG A 202 8.55 -5.02 -4.85
CA ARG A 202 7.20 -5.37 -4.37
C ARG A 202 6.79 -4.58 -3.13
N LEU A 203 7.70 -3.79 -2.53
CA LEU A 203 7.49 -3.04 -1.29
C LEU A 203 7.03 -1.62 -1.60
N PHE A 204 5.96 -1.18 -0.96
CA PHE A 204 5.32 0.10 -1.22
C PHE A 204 4.84 0.75 0.08
N THR A 205 4.82 2.07 0.09
CA THR A 205 3.94 2.86 0.96
C THR A 205 2.54 2.89 0.36
N VAL A 206 1.54 3.34 1.11
CA VAL A 206 0.16 3.49 0.61
C VAL A 206 0.13 4.37 -0.64
N GLN A 207 0.83 5.52 -0.61
CA GLN A 207 0.87 6.46 -1.73
C GLN A 207 1.56 5.86 -2.96
N SER A 208 2.74 5.28 -2.80
CA SER A 208 3.48 4.71 -3.94
C SER A 208 2.79 3.50 -4.55
N ALA A 209 2.02 2.73 -3.76
CA ALA A 209 1.19 1.64 -4.26
C ALA A 209 0.03 2.17 -5.12
N GLN A 210 -0.64 3.24 -4.67
CA GLN A 210 -1.69 3.91 -5.41
C GLN A 210 -1.16 4.41 -6.76
N GLU A 211 -0.08 5.18 -6.76
CA GLU A 211 0.55 5.73 -7.97
C GLU A 211 0.95 4.61 -8.94
N PHE A 212 1.55 3.53 -8.43
CA PHE A 212 1.94 2.39 -9.25
C PHE A 212 0.74 1.70 -9.92
N ILE A 213 -0.34 1.44 -9.17
CA ILE A 213 -1.53 0.78 -9.72
C ILE A 213 -2.22 1.69 -10.75
N GLN A 214 -2.31 2.99 -10.50
CA GLN A 214 -2.85 3.97 -11.43
C GLN A 214 -2.05 3.99 -12.72
N GLN A 215 -0.71 4.14 -12.65
CA GLN A 215 0.17 4.10 -13.80
C GLN A 215 -0.04 2.82 -14.62
N LYS A 216 -0.05 1.64 -13.97
CA LYS A 216 -0.26 0.36 -14.65
C LYS A 216 -1.64 0.26 -15.30
N THR A 217 -2.64 0.86 -14.69
CA THR A 217 -4.01 0.88 -15.22
C THR A 217 -4.10 1.77 -16.46
N GLU A 218 -3.41 2.89 -16.49
CA GLU A 218 -3.32 3.79 -17.64
C GLU A 218 -2.58 3.15 -18.82
N GLU A 219 -1.57 2.31 -18.57
CA GLU A 219 -0.91 1.49 -19.60
C GLU A 219 -1.89 0.51 -20.30
N ALA A 220 -3.00 0.19 -19.64
CA ALA A 220 -4.18 -0.51 -20.20
C ALA A 220 -3.89 -1.79 -20.99
N HIS A 221 -3.11 -2.72 -20.42
CA HIS A 221 -2.72 -3.98 -21.05
C HIS A 221 -3.89 -4.95 -21.31
N TYR A 222 -5.01 -4.76 -20.57
CA TYR A 222 -6.17 -5.64 -20.63
C TYR A 222 -7.45 -4.92 -21.02
N SER A 223 -8.38 -5.64 -21.64
CA SER A 223 -9.71 -5.09 -22.00
C SER A 223 -10.64 -5.06 -20.78
N ARG A 224 -11.71 -4.24 -20.83
CA ARG A 224 -12.76 -4.22 -19.81
C ARG A 224 -13.43 -5.59 -19.62
N LYS A 225 -13.72 -6.32 -20.73
CA LYS A 225 -14.27 -7.68 -20.68
C LYS A 225 -13.35 -8.65 -19.92
N TYR A 226 -12.06 -8.41 -19.98
CA TYR A 226 -11.10 -9.19 -19.24
C TYR A 226 -11.21 -8.91 -17.73
N VAL A 227 -11.30 -7.66 -17.31
CA VAL A 227 -11.51 -7.26 -15.91
C VAL A 227 -12.77 -7.92 -15.35
N GLU A 228 -13.90 -7.80 -16.06
CA GLU A 228 -15.18 -8.41 -15.71
C GLU A 228 -15.06 -9.95 -15.57
N ARG A 229 -14.40 -10.60 -16.52
CA ARG A 229 -14.19 -12.06 -16.47
C ARG A 229 -13.40 -12.48 -15.25
N ILE A 230 -12.33 -11.78 -14.90
CA ILE A 230 -11.50 -12.12 -13.73
C ILE A 230 -12.27 -11.86 -12.44
N TYR A 231 -13.00 -10.75 -12.37
CA TYR A 231 -13.86 -10.45 -11.22
C TYR A 231 -14.88 -11.58 -10.99
N ASN A 232 -15.56 -12.03 -12.04
CA ASN A 232 -16.53 -13.13 -11.93
C ASN A 232 -15.87 -14.46 -11.52
N GLN A 233 -14.67 -14.77 -12.03
CA GLN A 233 -13.93 -15.97 -11.61
C GLN A 233 -13.55 -15.92 -10.12
N LEU A 234 -13.13 -14.77 -9.60
CA LEU A 234 -12.85 -14.60 -8.18
C LEU A 234 -14.13 -14.69 -7.33
N GLN A 235 -15.24 -14.13 -7.82
CA GLN A 235 -16.54 -14.25 -7.17
C GLN A 235 -16.99 -15.73 -7.13
N ASP A 236 -16.78 -16.48 -8.19
CA ASP A 236 -17.06 -17.92 -8.23
C ASP A 236 -16.18 -18.70 -7.25
N ILE A 237 -14.91 -18.31 -7.08
CA ILE A 237 -14.03 -18.93 -6.07
C ILE A 237 -14.61 -18.68 -4.66
N LEU A 238 -15.04 -17.46 -4.33
CA LEU A 238 -15.67 -17.20 -3.04
C LEU A 238 -16.98 -17.97 -2.86
N ASN A 239 -17.80 -18.06 -3.89
CA ASN A 239 -19.06 -18.80 -3.82
C ASN A 239 -18.89 -20.30 -3.53
N HIS A 240 -17.78 -20.90 -4.01
CA HIS A 240 -17.55 -22.33 -3.88
C HIS A 240 -16.57 -22.73 -2.78
N TYR A 241 -15.63 -21.86 -2.44
CA TYR A 241 -14.50 -22.13 -1.54
C TYR A 241 -14.31 -21.06 -0.47
N GLY A 242 -15.11 -20.00 -0.52
CA GLY A 242 -15.06 -18.91 0.45
C GLY A 242 -15.41 -19.41 1.85
N ILE A 243 -14.77 -18.80 2.83
CA ILE A 243 -15.01 -18.96 4.26
C ILE A 243 -15.05 -17.58 4.92
N THR A 244 -15.59 -17.50 6.12
CA THR A 244 -15.52 -16.25 6.89
C THR A 244 -14.12 -16.01 7.47
N LYS A 245 -13.84 -14.77 7.87
CA LYS A 245 -12.59 -14.42 8.57
C LYS A 245 -12.48 -15.18 9.90
N GLU A 246 -13.58 -15.35 10.62
CA GLU A 246 -13.64 -16.11 11.86
C GLU A 246 -13.30 -17.59 11.65
N GLU A 247 -13.82 -18.21 10.59
CA GLU A 247 -13.48 -19.60 10.23
C GLU A 247 -12.00 -19.72 9.85
N HIS A 248 -11.46 -18.73 9.12
CA HIS A 248 -10.05 -18.70 8.79
C HIS A 248 -9.17 -18.63 10.04
N LEU A 249 -9.45 -17.74 10.98
CA LEU A 249 -8.72 -17.59 12.24
C LEU A 249 -8.79 -18.88 13.08
N LYS A 250 -9.97 -19.50 13.16
CA LYS A 250 -10.14 -20.79 13.83
C LYS A 250 -9.26 -21.88 13.19
N ASN A 251 -9.25 -21.97 11.88
CA ASN A 251 -8.42 -22.94 11.14
C ASN A 251 -6.91 -22.75 11.42
N ILE A 252 -6.46 -21.49 11.54
CA ILE A 252 -5.07 -21.18 11.93
C ILE A 252 -4.79 -21.64 13.36
N GLN A 253 -5.67 -21.33 14.32
CA GLN A 253 -5.50 -21.70 15.72
C GLN A 253 -5.48 -23.22 15.90
N GLU A 254 -6.38 -23.95 15.24
CA GLU A 254 -6.40 -25.40 15.27
C GLU A 254 -5.10 -26.01 14.73
N ARG A 255 -4.61 -25.52 13.60
CA ARG A 255 -3.35 -25.96 13.00
C ARG A 255 -2.13 -25.74 13.92
N ASN A 256 -2.06 -24.58 14.59
CA ASN A 256 -0.95 -24.25 15.49
C ASN A 256 -0.95 -25.12 16.77
N ARG A 257 -2.08 -25.78 17.12
CA ARG A 257 -2.14 -26.71 18.26
C ARG A 257 -1.53 -28.07 17.96
N TYR A 258 -1.35 -28.41 16.69
CA TYR A 258 -0.84 -29.71 16.23
C TYR A 258 0.60 -29.66 15.69
N GLN A 259 1.24 -28.50 15.76
CA GLN A 259 2.66 -28.29 15.46
C GLN A 259 3.45 -28.12 16.78
#